data_75ffd7d48c8c4d4582c32b744b576783
#
_entry.id   75ffd7d48c8c4d4582c32b744b576783
#
_cell.length_a   1.000
_cell.length_b   1.000
_cell.length_c   1.000
_cell.angle_alpha   90.00
_cell.angle_beta   90.00
_cell.angle_gamma   90.00
#
_symmetry.space_group_name_H-M   'P 1'
#
loop_
_entity.id
_entity.type
_entity.pdbx_description
1 polymer ?
#
loop_
_entity_poly.entity_id
_entity_poly.type
_entity_poly.pdbx_seq_one_letter_code
_entity_poly.pdbx_strand_id
1 'polypeptide(L)'
;PEFIEAGRVLAEKTLTKNYNSEDELLTEIFRKVTSRCPSENELNTLKKYYNEEYKRFRENYSNAIKYISIGEKKLNDGIDPLKTAALATVINGLMNTSEAVNIY
;
A
#
# COMPACT_ATOMS: atom_id res chain seq x y z
N PRO A 1 4.50 11.30 -9.69
CA PRO A 1 3.71 10.30 -10.37
C PRO A 1 4.34 8.91 -10.38
N GLU A 2 5.65 8.82 -10.58
CA GLU A 2 6.33 7.52 -10.61
C GLU A 2 6.18 6.76 -9.30
N PHE A 3 6.28 7.43 -8.17
CA PHE A 3 6.13 6.79 -6.87
C PHE A 3 4.71 6.30 -6.64
N ILE A 4 3.72 7.08 -7.07
CA ILE A 4 2.31 6.70 -6.91
C ILE A 4 2.01 5.46 -7.74
N GLU A 5 2.50 5.40 -8.97
CA GLU A 5 2.31 4.25 -9.84
C GLU A 5 3.01 3.02 -9.31
N ALA A 6 4.26 3.16 -8.84
CA ALA A 6 5.00 2.05 -8.25
C ALA A 6 4.31 1.52 -7.00
N GLY A 7 3.79 2.41 -6.15
CA GLY A 7 3.03 2.02 -4.96
C GLY A 7 1.78 1.25 -5.32
N ARG A 8 1.05 1.68 -6.34
CA ARG A 8 -0.14 0.98 -6.81
C ARG A 8 0.19 -0.41 -7.33
N VAL A 9 1.23 -0.53 -8.14
CA VAL A 9 1.63 -1.83 -8.71
C VAL A 9 2.01 -2.80 -7.60
N LEU A 10 2.81 -2.35 -6.62
CA LEU A 10 3.18 -3.20 -5.49
C LEU A 10 1.96 -3.57 -4.65
N ALA A 11 1.04 -2.63 -4.42
CA ALA A 11 -0.19 -2.89 -3.70
C ALA A 11 -1.02 -3.97 -4.40
N GLU A 12 -1.20 -3.85 -5.69
CA GLU A 12 -1.96 -4.84 -6.46
C GLU A 12 -1.31 -6.22 -6.42
N LYS A 13 0.00 -6.29 -6.61
CA LYS A 13 0.73 -7.55 -6.55
C LYS A 13 0.60 -8.21 -5.18
N THR A 14 0.67 -7.42 -4.14
CA THR A 14 0.58 -7.93 -2.77
C THR A 14 -0.83 -8.41 -2.47
N LEU A 15 -1.83 -7.65 -2.88
CA LEU A 15 -3.23 -7.99 -2.62
C LEU A 15 -3.73 -9.19 -3.45
N THR A 16 -3.03 -9.58 -4.50
CA THR A 16 -3.38 -10.79 -5.26
C THR A 16 -3.00 -12.06 -4.53
N LYS A 17 -2.12 -11.97 -3.53
CA LYS A 17 -1.73 -13.13 -2.71
C LYS A 17 -2.72 -13.31 -1.57
N ASN A 18 -2.87 -14.55 -1.12
CA ASN A 18 -3.70 -14.85 0.05
C ASN A 18 -2.89 -14.65 1.31
N TYR A 19 -3.34 -13.74 2.15
CA TYR A 19 -2.74 -13.49 3.45
C TYR A 19 -3.73 -13.88 4.54
N ASN A 20 -3.22 -14.46 5.62
CA ASN A 20 -4.06 -14.87 6.75
C ASN A 20 -4.49 -13.67 7.60
N SER A 21 -3.73 -12.58 7.55
CA SER A 21 -4.02 -11.41 8.37
C SER A 21 -3.47 -10.14 7.74
N GLU A 22 -3.99 -9.02 8.21
CA GLU A 22 -3.49 -7.69 7.86
C GLU A 22 -2.03 -7.53 8.30
N ASP A 23 -1.67 -8.13 9.42
CA ASP A 23 -0.29 -8.10 9.93
C ASP A 23 0.68 -8.71 8.94
N GLU A 24 0.33 -9.86 8.37
CA GLU A 24 1.17 -10.50 7.35
C GLU A 24 1.30 -9.63 6.10
N LEU A 25 0.21 -9.04 5.67
CA LEU A 25 0.18 -8.17 4.49
C LEU A 25 1.12 -6.98 4.68
N LEU A 26 1.01 -6.28 5.79
CA LEU A 26 1.82 -5.10 6.08
C LEU A 26 3.29 -5.45 6.35
N THR A 27 3.53 -6.59 6.97
CA THR A 27 4.90 -7.09 7.16
C THR A 27 5.58 -7.35 5.83
N GLU A 28 4.88 -7.97 4.89
CA GLU A 28 5.42 -8.23 3.56
C GLU A 28 5.75 -6.92 2.83
N ILE A 29 4.85 -5.95 2.89
CA ILE A 29 5.07 -4.63 2.29
C ILE A 29 6.31 -3.96 2.89
N PHE A 30 6.41 -3.95 4.21
CA PHE A 30 7.54 -3.33 4.89
C PHE A 30 8.86 -3.98 4.48
N ARG A 31 8.89 -5.30 4.43
CA ARG A 31 10.08 -6.05 4.03
C ARG A 31 10.49 -5.76 2.60
N LYS A 32 9.53 -5.64 1.69
CA LYS A 32 9.83 -5.35 0.28
C LYS A 32 10.38 -3.94 0.10
N VAL A 33 9.91 -2.99 0.88
CA VAL A 33 10.34 -1.59 0.74
C VAL A 33 11.65 -1.32 1.48
N THR A 34 11.81 -1.89 2.68
CA THR A 34 12.96 -1.57 3.55
C THR A 34 14.00 -2.67 3.65
N SER A 35 13.72 -3.86 3.14
CA SER A 35 14.58 -5.05 3.20
C SER A 35 14.83 -5.57 4.61
N ARG A 36 13.99 -5.19 5.57
CA ARG A 36 14.05 -5.74 6.94
C ARG A 36 12.65 -5.96 7.48
N CYS A 37 12.55 -6.73 8.54
CA CYS A 37 11.27 -6.93 9.21
C CYS A 37 10.92 -5.70 10.06
N PRO A 38 9.63 -5.34 10.15
CA PRO A 38 9.23 -4.25 11.02
C PRO A 38 9.31 -4.67 12.49
N SER A 39 9.64 -3.72 13.37
CA SER A 39 9.46 -3.93 14.79
C SER A 39 7.97 -3.94 15.13
N GLU A 40 7.62 -4.35 16.33
CA GLU A 40 6.23 -4.33 16.79
C GLU A 40 5.63 -2.94 16.72
N ASN A 41 6.38 -1.92 17.14
CA ASN A 41 5.91 -0.53 17.08
C ASN A 41 5.75 -0.05 15.64
N GLU A 42 6.67 -0.42 14.76
CA GLU A 42 6.57 -0.08 13.35
C GLU A 42 5.35 -0.73 12.71
N LEU A 43 5.11 -1.99 13.00
CA LEU A 43 3.95 -2.69 12.47
C LEU A 43 2.65 -2.07 12.96
N ASN A 44 2.57 -1.73 14.25
CA ASN A 44 1.39 -1.07 14.81
C ASN A 44 1.13 0.29 14.16
N THR A 45 2.18 1.04 13.88
CA THR A 45 2.08 2.33 13.18
C THR A 45 1.56 2.14 11.76
N LEU A 46 2.06 1.13 11.06
CA LEU A 46 1.57 0.81 9.71
C LEU A 46 0.11 0.39 9.71
N LYS A 47 -0.28 -0.43 10.67
CA LYS A 47 -1.68 -0.85 10.81
C LYS A 47 -2.60 0.34 11.02
N LYS A 48 -2.20 1.23 11.90
CA LYS A 48 -2.97 2.44 12.17
C LYS A 48 -3.09 3.31 10.91
N TYR A 49 -1.98 3.52 10.24
CA TYR A 49 -1.94 4.33 9.01
C TYR A 49 -2.81 3.71 7.92
N TYR A 50 -2.66 2.42 7.69
CA TYR A 50 -3.43 1.71 6.69
C TYR A 50 -4.94 1.82 6.96
N ASN A 51 -5.35 1.59 8.21
CA ASN A 51 -6.76 1.66 8.59
C ASN A 51 -7.33 3.08 8.48
N GLU A 52 -6.54 4.09 8.84
CA GLU A 52 -6.95 5.49 8.70
C GLU A 52 -7.12 5.86 7.23
N GLU A 53 -6.21 5.42 6.37
CA GLU A 53 -6.30 5.71 4.94
C GLU A 53 -7.44 4.94 4.28
N TYR A 54 -7.66 3.70 4.70
CA TYR A 54 -8.80 2.91 4.22
C TYR A 54 -10.11 3.62 4.55
N LYS A 55 -10.25 4.09 5.78
CA LYS A 55 -11.43 4.80 6.23
C LYS A 55 -11.63 6.09 5.43
N ARG A 56 -10.56 6.84 5.23
CA ARG A 56 -10.61 8.10 4.48
C ARG A 56 -11.08 7.87 3.04
N PHE A 57 -10.52 6.87 2.37
CA PHE A 57 -10.93 6.55 1.00
C PHE A 57 -12.34 5.96 0.94
N ARG A 58 -12.74 5.21 1.95
CA ARG A 58 -14.11 4.70 2.03
C ARG A 58 -15.12 5.82 2.12
N GLU A 59 -14.80 6.89 2.84
CA GLU A 59 -15.66 8.07 2.96
C GLU A 59 -15.67 8.91 1.68
N ASN A 60 -14.66 8.77 0.84
CA ASN A 60 -14.57 9.46 -0.43
C ASN A 60 -14.06 8.52 -1.51
N TYR A 61 -14.94 7.65 -1.98
CA TYR A 61 -14.62 6.61 -2.96
C TYR A 61 -14.03 7.18 -4.25
N SER A 62 -14.55 8.33 -4.70
CA SER A 62 -14.05 8.95 -5.92
C SER A 62 -12.57 9.34 -5.81
N ASN A 63 -12.10 9.76 -4.64
CA ASN A 63 -10.69 10.03 -4.42
C ASN A 63 -9.84 8.76 -4.47
N ALA A 64 -10.36 7.65 -3.96
CA ALA A 64 -9.66 6.37 -4.05
C ALA A 64 -9.45 5.98 -5.51
N ILE A 65 -10.48 6.06 -6.31
CA ILE A 65 -10.40 5.74 -7.74
C ILE A 65 -9.41 6.67 -8.45
N LYS A 66 -9.46 7.95 -8.18
CA LYS A 66 -8.51 8.91 -8.77
C LYS A 66 -7.07 8.58 -8.39
N TYR A 67 -6.84 8.23 -7.14
CA TYR A 67 -5.50 7.94 -6.64
C TYR A 67 -4.88 6.74 -7.36
N ILE A 68 -5.64 5.66 -7.50
CA ILE A 68 -5.13 4.42 -8.11
C ILE A 68 -5.21 4.43 -9.63
N SER A 69 -5.87 5.44 -10.22
CA SER A 69 -5.96 5.57 -11.68
C SER A 69 -4.83 6.41 -12.28
N ILE A 70 -3.89 6.85 -11.44
CA ILE A 70 -2.71 7.57 -11.92
C ILE A 70 -1.79 6.56 -12.62
N GLY A 71 -1.38 6.88 -13.83
CA GLY A 71 -0.59 5.98 -14.67
C GLY A 71 -1.48 5.31 -15.73
N GLU A 72 -0.87 4.54 -16.59
CA GLU A 72 -1.54 3.95 -17.75
C GLU A 72 -2.09 2.55 -17.50
N LYS A 73 -1.68 1.91 -16.43
CA LYS A 73 -2.06 0.55 -16.13
C LYS A 73 -3.52 0.50 -15.65
N LYS A 74 -4.30 -0.42 -16.22
CA LYS A 74 -5.67 -0.63 -15.78
C LYS A 74 -5.70 -1.28 -14.41
N LEU A 75 -6.78 -1.01 -13.66
CA LEU A 75 -7.03 -1.70 -12.40
C LEU A 75 -7.25 -3.19 -12.64
N ASN A 76 -6.73 -4.00 -11.75
CA ASN A 76 -6.99 -5.44 -11.76
C ASN A 76 -8.43 -5.70 -11.29
N ASP A 77 -9.17 -6.48 -12.08
CA ASP A 77 -10.50 -6.90 -11.67
C ASP A 77 -10.39 -7.83 -10.47
N GLY A 78 -11.32 -7.71 -9.54
CA GLY A 78 -11.34 -8.55 -8.34
C GLY A 78 -10.52 -8.04 -7.18
N ILE A 79 -9.77 -6.95 -7.35
CA ILE A 79 -9.05 -6.31 -6.24
C ILE A 79 -9.87 -5.13 -5.74
N ASP A 80 -10.03 -5.04 -4.42
CA ASP A 80 -10.77 -3.95 -3.80
C ASP A 80 -10.04 -2.62 -4.03
N PRO A 81 -10.66 -1.65 -4.72
CA PRO A 81 -10.01 -0.36 -4.96
C PRO A 81 -9.66 0.40 -3.68
N LEU A 82 -10.46 0.27 -2.63
CA LEU A 82 -10.19 0.94 -1.36
C LEU A 82 -8.94 0.38 -0.70
N LYS A 83 -8.79 -0.93 -0.71
CA LYS A 83 -7.59 -1.58 -0.16
C LYS A 83 -6.36 -1.20 -0.98
N THR A 84 -6.50 -1.18 -2.30
CA THR A 84 -5.40 -0.80 -3.19
C THR A 84 -4.96 0.64 -2.92
N ALA A 85 -5.90 1.56 -2.82
CA ALA A 85 -5.59 2.97 -2.55
C ALA A 85 -4.93 3.15 -1.19
N ALA A 86 -5.48 2.53 -0.15
CA ALA A 86 -4.93 2.64 1.20
C ALA A 86 -3.52 2.05 1.27
N LEU A 87 -3.33 0.87 0.70
CA LEU A 87 -2.04 0.21 0.71
C LEU A 87 -1.00 0.99 -0.12
N ALA A 88 -1.40 1.51 -1.27
CA ALA A 88 -0.52 2.34 -2.10
C ALA A 88 -0.06 3.60 -1.35
N THR A 89 -0.94 4.21 -0.56
CA THR A 89 -0.58 5.37 0.27
C THR A 89 0.46 4.98 1.33
N VAL A 90 0.28 3.84 1.97
CA VAL A 90 1.25 3.32 2.95
C VAL A 90 2.60 3.06 2.28
N ILE A 91 2.60 2.44 1.11
CA ILE A 91 3.83 2.16 0.36
C ILE A 91 4.55 3.46 0.01
N ASN A 92 3.81 4.45 -0.49
CA ASN A 92 4.41 5.75 -0.83
C ASN A 92 5.02 6.43 0.40
N GLY A 93 4.38 6.32 1.54
CA GLY A 93 4.94 6.82 2.80
C GLY A 93 6.25 6.13 3.17
N LEU A 94 6.29 4.81 3.03
CA LEU A 94 7.52 4.04 3.29
C LEU A 94 8.64 4.40 2.30
N MET A 95 8.31 4.59 1.03
CA MET A 95 9.30 4.96 0.01
C MET A 95 9.95 6.31 0.28
N ASN A 96 9.27 7.18 1.02
CA ASN A 96 9.79 8.50 1.37
C ASN A 96 10.62 8.49 2.65
N THR A 97 10.79 7.34 3.30
CA THR A 97 11.63 7.25 4.49
C THR A 97 13.08 7.03 4.09
N SER A 98 13.99 7.39 5.00
CA SER A 98 15.43 7.19 4.76
C SER A 98 15.82 5.71 4.73
N GLU A 99 14.95 4.82 5.20
CA GLU A 99 15.20 3.38 5.23
C GLU A 99 14.79 2.67 3.93
N ALA A 100 14.03 3.36 3.07
CA ALA A 100 13.61 2.74 1.83
C ALA A 100 14.81 2.38 0.96
N VAL A 101 14.80 1.17 0.42
CA VAL A 101 15.84 0.71 -0.50
C VAL A 101 15.34 0.80 -1.92
N ASN A 102 16.23 0.66 -2.88
CA ASN A 102 15.87 0.74 -4.29
C ASN A 102 14.95 -0.41 -4.66
N ILE A 103 13.74 -0.07 -5.06
CA ILE A 103 12.75 -1.02 -5.50
C ILE A 103 12.34 -0.76 -6.94
N TYR A 104 13.01 0.18 -7.55
CA TYR A 104 12.81 0.55 -8.95
C TYR A 104 14.12 0.47 -9.71
#